data_95cb1406de34ea7e28a5f1169dddade2
#
_entry.id   95cb1406de34ea7e28a5f1169dddade2
#
_cell.length_a   1.000
_cell.length_b   1.000
_cell.length_c   1.000
_cell.angle_alpha   90.00
_cell.angle_beta   90.00
_cell.angle_gamma   90.00
#
_symmetry.space_group_name_H-M   'P 1'
#
loop_
_entity.id
_entity.type
_entity.pdbx_description
1 polymer ?
#
loop_
_entity_poly.entity_id
_entity_poly.type
_entity_poly.pdbx_seq_one_letter_code
_entity_poly.pdbx_strand_id
1 'polypeptide(L)'
;MIRRIPFFYGWIIVGCAMCANFARQGSAVATLSIFVIPMSSEFGWTMTEFSAAVSLGGLLGAIVSPKIGSIVDKKGPGYVLALGTVVIGVSMMALSQTNSLIWFYISFCLGRMAFAGPFEIAVTSAIVNWFIDKRGRAMSFATLAHSIGLTVLPILAFSVIDMWNWRTGWFAIGVLVLLVGVIPNVIFMIRRPED
;
A
#
# COMPACT_ATOMS: atom_id res chain seq x y z
N MET A 1 16.84 -5.34 26.61
CA MET A 1 17.94 -4.34 26.55
C MET A 1 17.81 -3.53 25.27
N ILE A 2 17.13 -2.39 25.27
CA ILE A 2 17.00 -1.54 24.08
C ILE A 2 17.68 -0.21 24.42
N ARG A 3 18.82 0.05 23.74
CA ARG A 3 19.59 1.29 23.83
C ARG A 3 18.63 2.49 23.78
N ARG A 4 18.77 3.42 24.70
CA ARG A 4 18.17 4.76 24.63
C ARG A 4 18.65 5.40 23.33
N ILE A 5 17.78 5.41 22.34
CA ILE A 5 18.04 6.14 21.08
C ILE A 5 17.94 7.63 21.48
N PRO A 6 18.98 8.46 21.25
CA PRO A 6 18.97 9.89 21.62
C PRO A 6 18.07 10.73 20.69
N PHE A 7 17.07 10.11 20.10
CA PHE A 7 16.21 10.65 19.06
C PHE A 7 14.76 10.32 19.41
N PHE A 8 13.84 11.26 19.21
CA PHE A 8 12.42 11.04 19.48
C PHE A 8 11.86 9.93 18.58
N TYR A 9 11.41 8.84 19.20
CA TYR A 9 10.97 7.61 18.51
C TYR A 9 9.84 7.86 17.51
N GLY A 10 9.04 8.90 17.69
CA GLY A 10 8.00 9.33 16.76
C GLY A 10 8.50 9.51 15.32
N TRP A 11 9.75 9.94 15.11
CA TRP A 11 10.29 10.06 13.75
C TRP A 11 10.56 8.70 13.08
N ILE A 12 10.84 7.65 13.86
CA ILE A 12 10.92 6.29 13.32
C ILE A 12 9.53 5.84 12.87
N ILE A 13 8.49 6.15 13.65
CA ILE A 13 7.10 5.87 13.26
C ILE A 13 6.71 6.62 11.97
N VAL A 14 7.14 7.88 11.81
CA VAL A 14 6.96 8.61 10.54
C VAL A 14 7.65 7.90 9.40
N GLY A 15 8.90 7.44 9.58
CA GLY A 15 9.62 6.65 8.58
C GLY A 15 8.87 5.38 8.17
N CYS A 16 8.33 4.64 9.14
CA CYS A 16 7.50 3.46 8.89
C CYS A 16 6.21 3.82 8.13
N ALA A 17 5.53 4.90 8.52
CA ALA A 17 4.35 5.41 7.83
C ALA A 17 4.67 5.86 6.39
N MET A 18 5.85 6.45 6.16
CA MET A 18 6.34 6.79 4.81
C MET A 18 6.54 5.53 3.97
N CYS A 19 7.21 4.51 4.49
CA CYS A 19 7.40 3.23 3.80
C CYS A 19 6.06 2.57 3.45
N ALA A 20 5.11 2.59 4.38
CA ALA A 20 3.77 2.08 4.16
C ALA A 20 3.01 2.89 3.08
N ASN A 21 3.07 4.23 3.13
CA ASN A 21 2.45 5.10 2.13
C ASN A 21 3.06 4.96 0.73
N PHE A 22 4.36 4.74 0.65
CA PHE A 22 5.03 4.39 -0.61
C PHE A 22 4.53 3.04 -1.12
N ALA A 23 4.58 2.01 -0.28
CA ALA A 23 4.24 0.63 -0.64
C ALA A 23 2.78 0.50 -1.12
N ARG A 24 1.82 1.20 -0.49
CA ARG A 24 0.41 1.14 -0.90
C ARG A 24 0.18 1.56 -2.35
N GLN A 25 1.06 2.39 -2.93
CA GLN A 25 0.92 2.84 -4.32
C GLN A 25 1.04 1.70 -5.35
N GLY A 26 1.46 0.51 -4.94
CA GLY A 26 1.39 -0.68 -5.80
C GLY A 26 0.00 -0.97 -6.35
N SER A 27 -1.07 -0.73 -5.56
CA SER A 27 -2.47 -0.89 -5.99
C SER A 27 -3.14 0.43 -6.43
N ALA A 28 -2.36 1.49 -6.67
CA ALA A 28 -2.87 2.75 -7.19
C ALA A 28 -3.30 2.63 -8.66
N VAL A 29 -4.22 3.51 -9.07
CA VAL A 29 -4.66 3.60 -10.48
C VAL A 29 -3.49 3.96 -11.38
N ALA A 30 -2.58 4.83 -10.92
CA ALA A 30 -1.39 5.21 -11.67
C ALA A 30 -0.48 4.02 -11.99
N THR A 31 -0.32 3.10 -11.04
CA THR A 31 0.45 1.87 -11.27
C THR A 31 -0.30 0.93 -12.22
N LEU A 32 -1.61 0.72 -12.01
CA LEU A 32 -2.43 -0.11 -12.87
C LEU A 32 -2.38 0.37 -14.33
N SER A 33 -2.40 1.68 -14.59
CA SER A 33 -2.46 2.24 -15.95
C SER A 33 -1.32 1.76 -16.84
N ILE A 34 -0.15 1.49 -16.28
CA ILE A 34 1.01 0.96 -17.03
C ILE A 34 0.77 -0.48 -17.51
N PHE A 35 -0.01 -1.26 -16.76
CA PHE A 35 -0.32 -2.66 -17.09
C PHE A 35 -1.52 -2.81 -18.02
N VAL A 36 -2.34 -1.78 -18.19
CA VAL A 36 -3.56 -1.86 -19.01
C VAL A 36 -3.25 -2.24 -20.44
N ILE A 37 -2.27 -1.58 -21.07
CA ILE A 37 -1.93 -1.83 -22.50
C ILE A 37 -1.48 -3.28 -22.70
N PRO A 38 -0.46 -3.81 -21.99
CA PRO A 38 0.00 -5.18 -22.22
C PRO A 38 -1.05 -6.23 -21.87
N MET A 39 -1.85 -6.02 -20.82
CA MET A 39 -2.92 -6.94 -20.45
C MET A 39 -4.09 -6.90 -21.44
N SER A 40 -4.48 -5.70 -21.91
CA SER A 40 -5.51 -5.55 -22.94
C SER A 40 -5.10 -6.21 -24.25
N SER A 41 -3.83 -6.11 -24.64
CA SER A 41 -3.34 -6.75 -25.88
C SER A 41 -3.33 -8.28 -25.80
N GLU A 42 -3.12 -8.86 -24.60
CA GLU A 42 -3.09 -10.31 -24.40
C GLU A 42 -4.49 -10.93 -24.24
N PHE A 43 -5.37 -10.26 -23.48
CA PHE A 43 -6.68 -10.80 -23.13
C PHE A 43 -7.85 -10.19 -23.88
N GLY A 44 -7.63 -9.10 -24.62
CA GLY A 44 -8.70 -8.36 -25.31
C GLY A 44 -9.62 -7.56 -24.38
N TRP A 45 -9.21 -7.34 -23.13
CA TRP A 45 -10.02 -6.63 -22.15
C TRP A 45 -10.11 -5.13 -22.46
N THR A 46 -11.29 -4.58 -22.18
CA THR A 46 -11.63 -3.18 -22.42
C THR A 46 -11.22 -2.29 -21.26
N MET A 47 -11.04 -0.99 -21.50
CA MET A 47 -10.83 0.01 -20.44
C MET A 47 -11.96 0.02 -19.40
N THR A 48 -13.18 -0.32 -19.80
CA THR A 48 -14.34 -0.40 -18.90
C THR A 48 -14.16 -1.48 -17.85
N GLU A 49 -13.61 -2.65 -18.21
CA GLU A 49 -13.36 -3.75 -17.29
C GLU A 49 -12.30 -3.38 -16.25
N PHE A 50 -11.21 -2.70 -16.66
CA PHE A 50 -10.21 -2.19 -15.71
C PHE A 50 -10.78 -1.12 -14.77
N SER A 51 -11.56 -0.18 -15.32
CA SER A 51 -12.18 0.89 -14.51
C SER A 51 -13.22 0.35 -13.54
N ALA A 52 -13.97 -0.68 -13.94
CA ALA A 52 -14.94 -1.35 -13.07
C ALA A 52 -14.24 -2.04 -11.88
N ALA A 53 -13.08 -2.68 -12.11
CA ALA A 53 -12.27 -3.26 -11.03
C ALA A 53 -11.77 -2.19 -10.03
N VAL A 54 -11.34 -1.01 -10.54
CA VAL A 54 -10.93 0.12 -9.69
C VAL A 54 -12.08 0.60 -8.82
N SER A 55 -13.26 0.78 -9.41
CA SER A 55 -14.46 1.27 -8.73
C SER A 55 -14.95 0.27 -7.69
N LEU A 56 -15.01 -1.02 -8.06
CA LEU A 56 -15.42 -2.10 -7.15
C LEU A 56 -14.47 -2.22 -5.96
N GLY A 57 -13.16 -2.22 -6.20
CA GLY A 57 -12.17 -2.28 -5.12
C GLY A 57 -12.22 -1.06 -4.19
N GLY A 58 -12.49 0.13 -4.74
CA GLY A 58 -12.72 1.35 -3.95
C GLY A 58 -13.97 1.27 -3.08
N LEU A 59 -15.08 0.77 -3.63
CA LEU A 59 -16.32 0.55 -2.91
C LEU A 59 -16.16 -0.46 -1.77
N LEU A 60 -15.50 -1.58 -2.03
CA LEU A 60 -15.18 -2.58 -1.00
C LEU A 60 -14.33 -1.98 0.12
N GLY A 61 -13.34 -1.15 -0.23
CA GLY A 61 -12.53 -0.41 0.74
C GLY A 61 -13.37 0.52 1.63
N ALA A 62 -14.31 1.25 1.05
CA ALA A 62 -15.21 2.13 1.80
C ALA A 62 -16.10 1.34 2.79
N ILE A 63 -16.65 0.19 2.35
CA ILE A 63 -17.49 -0.69 3.19
C ILE A 63 -16.68 -1.27 4.37
N VAL A 64 -15.43 -1.61 4.16
CA VAL A 64 -14.58 -2.25 5.19
C VAL A 64 -13.97 -1.22 6.15
N SER A 65 -13.80 0.04 5.71
CA SER A 65 -13.13 1.10 6.49
C SER A 65 -13.63 1.28 7.93
N PRO A 66 -14.93 1.25 8.25
CA PRO A 66 -15.41 1.41 9.63
C PRO A 66 -14.93 0.28 10.55
N LYS A 67 -14.89 -0.97 10.02
CA LYS A 67 -14.39 -2.12 10.78
C LYS A 67 -12.89 -2.01 11.03
N ILE A 68 -12.15 -1.52 10.05
CA ILE A 68 -10.70 -1.31 10.18
C ILE A 68 -10.40 -0.21 11.19
N GLY A 69 -11.17 0.88 11.23
CA GLY A 69 -11.05 1.90 12.28
C GLY A 69 -11.10 1.28 13.69
N SER A 70 -12.10 0.43 13.96
CA SER A 70 -12.20 -0.29 15.23
C SER A 70 -11.02 -1.24 15.50
N ILE A 71 -10.40 -1.82 14.46
CA ILE A 71 -9.21 -2.66 14.61
C ILE A 71 -7.98 -1.79 14.94
N VAL A 72 -7.84 -0.63 14.30
CA VAL A 72 -6.79 0.36 14.63
C VAL A 72 -6.85 0.77 16.09
N ASP A 73 -8.06 1.04 16.61
CA ASP A 73 -8.25 1.43 18.00
C ASP A 73 -7.88 0.30 18.98
N LYS A 74 -8.18 -0.95 18.65
CA LYS A 74 -7.94 -2.11 19.52
C LYS A 74 -6.53 -2.66 19.42
N LYS A 75 -5.99 -2.81 18.20
CA LYS A 75 -4.70 -3.48 17.95
C LYS A 75 -3.57 -2.52 17.62
N GLY A 76 -3.89 -1.24 17.42
CA GLY A 76 -2.94 -0.21 17.04
C GLY A 76 -2.75 -0.10 15.51
N PRO A 77 -2.27 1.07 15.05
CA PRO A 77 -2.12 1.36 13.63
C PRO A 77 -1.04 0.50 12.95
N GLY A 78 0.04 0.14 13.65
CA GLY A 78 1.14 -0.67 13.10
C GLY A 78 0.68 -2.04 12.61
N TYR A 79 -0.23 -2.69 13.33
CA TYR A 79 -0.80 -3.97 12.93
C TYR A 79 -1.57 -3.85 11.60
N VAL A 80 -2.39 -2.82 11.47
CA VAL A 80 -3.20 -2.59 10.26
C VAL A 80 -2.32 -2.22 9.06
N LEU A 81 -1.28 -1.40 9.27
CA LEU A 81 -0.33 -1.06 8.21
C LEU A 81 0.46 -2.28 7.74
N ALA A 82 0.96 -3.11 8.66
CA ALA A 82 1.65 -4.34 8.30
C ALA A 82 0.74 -5.31 7.54
N LEU A 83 -0.47 -5.58 8.07
CA LEU A 83 -1.43 -6.45 7.40
C LEU A 83 -1.87 -5.90 6.05
N GLY A 84 -2.15 -4.61 5.96
CA GLY A 84 -2.55 -3.95 4.72
C GLY A 84 -1.47 -4.03 3.64
N THR A 85 -0.20 -3.83 4.00
CA THR A 85 0.92 -3.99 3.05
C THR A 85 1.13 -5.43 2.62
N VAL A 86 0.94 -6.41 3.52
CA VAL A 86 0.94 -7.83 3.15
C VAL A 86 -0.16 -8.13 2.13
N VAL A 87 -1.38 -7.68 2.39
CA VAL A 87 -2.52 -7.88 1.48
C VAL A 87 -2.23 -7.25 0.12
N ILE A 88 -1.71 -6.03 0.06
CA ILE A 88 -1.37 -5.36 -1.20
C ILE A 88 -0.26 -6.14 -1.93
N GLY A 89 0.84 -6.49 -1.26
CA GLY A 89 1.96 -7.19 -1.89
C GLY A 89 1.56 -8.56 -2.42
N VAL A 90 0.82 -9.35 -1.65
CA VAL A 90 0.29 -10.66 -2.09
C VAL A 90 -0.68 -10.50 -3.25
N SER A 91 -1.54 -9.47 -3.22
CA SER A 91 -2.45 -9.17 -4.35
C SER A 91 -1.70 -8.86 -5.64
N MET A 92 -0.60 -8.08 -5.56
CA MET A 92 0.26 -7.79 -6.72
C MET A 92 0.94 -9.06 -7.24
N MET A 93 1.43 -9.91 -6.35
CA MET A 93 2.00 -11.20 -6.75
C MET A 93 0.94 -12.13 -7.37
N ALA A 94 -0.30 -12.13 -6.86
CA ALA A 94 -1.40 -12.88 -7.45
C ALA A 94 -1.78 -12.35 -8.83
N LEU A 95 -1.69 -11.03 -9.07
CA LEU A 95 -1.89 -10.42 -10.39
C LEU A 95 -0.88 -10.93 -11.43
N SER A 96 0.34 -11.28 -11.04
CA SER A 96 1.32 -11.87 -11.95
C SER A 96 0.86 -13.22 -12.56
N GLN A 97 -0.05 -13.92 -11.86
CA GLN A 97 -0.61 -15.20 -12.28
C GLN A 97 -1.97 -15.07 -12.98
N THR A 98 -2.32 -13.87 -13.41
CA THR A 98 -3.63 -13.60 -14.03
C THR A 98 -3.77 -14.35 -15.36
N ASN A 99 -4.84 -15.16 -15.47
CA ASN A 99 -5.22 -15.90 -16.67
C ASN A 99 -6.70 -15.69 -17.04
N SER A 100 -7.47 -15.01 -16.18
CA SER A 100 -8.89 -14.72 -16.40
C SER A 100 -9.31 -13.40 -15.78
N LEU A 101 -10.38 -12.82 -16.30
CA LEU A 101 -10.94 -11.57 -15.80
C LEU A 101 -11.39 -11.70 -14.33
N ILE A 102 -11.96 -12.84 -13.95
CA ILE A 102 -12.39 -13.10 -12.59
C ILE A 102 -11.19 -13.09 -11.62
N TRP A 103 -10.10 -13.75 -12.00
CA TRP A 103 -8.87 -13.75 -11.19
C TRP A 103 -8.29 -12.35 -11.04
N PHE A 104 -8.29 -11.56 -12.12
CA PHE A 104 -7.88 -10.16 -12.09
C PHE A 104 -8.72 -9.36 -11.10
N TYR A 105 -10.07 -9.48 -11.17
CA TYR A 105 -10.96 -8.76 -10.25
C TYR A 105 -10.71 -9.14 -8.80
N ILE A 106 -10.63 -10.43 -8.48
CA ILE A 106 -10.39 -10.89 -7.11
C ILE A 106 -9.06 -10.32 -6.59
N SER A 107 -8.00 -10.50 -7.34
CA SER A 107 -6.65 -10.08 -6.92
C SER A 107 -6.54 -8.56 -6.84
N PHE A 108 -6.98 -7.82 -7.85
CA PHE A 108 -6.88 -6.37 -7.88
C PHE A 108 -7.79 -5.71 -6.83
N CYS A 109 -9.05 -6.14 -6.72
CA CYS A 109 -9.98 -5.58 -5.74
C CYS A 109 -9.51 -5.83 -4.30
N LEU A 110 -8.86 -6.95 -4.01
CA LEU A 110 -8.30 -7.23 -2.69
C LEU A 110 -7.20 -6.21 -2.32
N GLY A 111 -6.25 -5.96 -3.21
CA GLY A 111 -5.22 -4.95 -3.00
C GLY A 111 -5.79 -3.53 -2.94
N ARG A 112 -6.74 -3.23 -3.82
CA ARG A 112 -7.41 -1.92 -3.89
C ARG A 112 -8.28 -1.63 -2.67
N MET A 113 -8.94 -2.64 -2.12
CA MET A 113 -9.71 -2.55 -0.88
C MET A 113 -8.80 -2.17 0.30
N ALA A 114 -7.62 -2.76 0.40
CA ALA A 114 -6.65 -2.40 1.43
C ALA A 114 -6.10 -0.98 1.24
N PHE A 115 -5.91 -0.53 -0.02
CA PHE A 115 -5.47 0.83 -0.36
C PHE A 115 -6.47 1.90 0.05
N ALA A 116 -7.76 1.68 -0.23
CA ALA A 116 -8.80 2.69 -0.08
C ALA A 116 -9.34 2.75 1.35
N GLY A 117 -9.15 3.86 2.04
CA GLY A 117 -9.70 4.10 3.38
C GLY A 117 -8.93 3.44 4.53
N PRO A 118 -8.85 2.11 4.66
CA PRO A 118 -8.17 1.45 5.77
C PRO A 118 -6.76 1.95 6.04
N PHE A 119 -6.00 2.13 4.98
CA PHE A 119 -4.61 2.56 5.06
C PHE A 119 -4.46 4.01 5.53
N GLU A 120 -5.31 4.92 5.03
CA GLU A 120 -5.32 6.33 5.40
C GLU A 120 -5.63 6.52 6.89
N ILE A 121 -6.63 5.78 7.40
CA ILE A 121 -6.99 5.78 8.82
C ILE A 121 -5.78 5.35 9.67
N ALA A 122 -5.11 4.26 9.29
CA ALA A 122 -3.99 3.73 10.06
C ALA A 122 -2.76 4.65 10.03
N VAL A 123 -2.42 5.25 8.88
CA VAL A 123 -1.30 6.21 8.77
C VAL A 123 -1.56 7.45 9.62
N THR A 124 -2.76 8.02 9.49
CA THR A 124 -3.15 9.21 10.25
C THR A 124 -3.12 8.93 11.76
N SER A 125 -3.70 7.82 12.19
CA SER A 125 -3.70 7.39 13.59
C SER A 125 -2.28 7.19 14.13
N ALA A 126 -1.40 6.54 13.35
CA ALA A 126 -0.01 6.32 13.72
C ALA A 126 0.72 7.65 14.01
N ILE A 127 0.52 8.67 13.17
CA ILE A 127 1.19 9.96 13.34
C ILE A 127 0.57 10.78 14.46
N VAL A 128 -0.77 10.83 14.54
CA VAL A 128 -1.48 11.65 15.54
C VAL A 128 -1.22 11.15 16.95
N ASN A 129 -1.05 9.86 17.16
CA ASN A 129 -0.78 9.29 18.49
C ASN A 129 0.62 9.64 19.03
N TRP A 130 1.59 9.92 18.16
CA TRP A 130 2.97 10.22 18.58
C TRP A 130 3.31 11.73 18.57
N PHE A 131 2.57 12.55 17.81
CA PHE A 131 2.87 13.97 17.68
C PHE A 131 1.71 14.83 18.14
N ILE A 132 2.00 15.78 19.05
CA ILE A 132 1.06 16.84 19.47
C ILE A 132 1.37 18.13 18.70
N ASP A 133 2.57 18.69 18.85
CA ASP A 133 2.91 20.02 18.29
C ASP A 133 3.40 19.98 16.84
N LYS A 134 3.98 18.86 16.38
CA LYS A 134 4.61 18.74 15.05
C LYS A 134 3.81 17.87 14.08
N ARG A 135 2.50 17.67 14.32
CA ARG A 135 1.62 16.84 13.48
C ARG A 135 1.67 17.22 12.00
N GLY A 136 1.60 18.52 11.69
CA GLY A 136 1.62 18.99 10.32
C GLY A 136 2.90 18.59 9.57
N ARG A 137 4.07 18.73 10.21
CA ARG A 137 5.34 18.30 9.60
C ARG A 137 5.41 16.80 9.41
N ALA A 138 4.98 16.01 10.39
CA ALA A 138 4.97 14.56 10.30
C ALA A 138 4.03 14.08 9.18
N MET A 139 2.85 14.67 9.05
CA MET A 139 1.91 14.36 7.96
C MET A 139 2.46 14.77 6.59
N SER A 140 3.18 15.91 6.48
CA SER A 140 3.81 16.32 5.23
C SER A 140 4.83 15.30 4.71
N PHE A 141 5.63 14.70 5.60
CA PHE A 141 6.55 13.63 5.21
C PHE A 141 5.80 12.38 4.72
N ALA A 142 4.72 11.99 5.39
CA ALA A 142 3.90 10.86 4.95
C ALA A 142 3.27 11.11 3.57
N THR A 143 2.78 12.35 3.32
CA THR A 143 2.23 12.75 2.01
C THR A 143 3.32 12.81 0.94
N LEU A 144 4.53 13.27 1.28
CA LEU A 144 5.67 13.26 0.35
C LEU A 144 5.99 11.83 -0.12
N ALA A 145 6.02 10.86 0.80
CA ALA A 145 6.24 9.46 0.44
C ALA A 145 5.12 8.88 -0.44
N HIS A 146 3.87 9.30 -0.24
CA HIS A 146 2.76 8.98 -1.13
C HIS A 146 3.04 9.48 -2.56
N SER A 147 3.43 10.75 -2.71
CA SER A 147 3.74 11.34 -4.03
C SER A 147 4.95 10.68 -4.70
N ILE A 148 5.98 10.36 -3.93
CA ILE A 148 7.14 9.61 -4.43
C ILE A 148 6.70 8.23 -4.95
N GLY A 149 5.85 7.52 -4.21
CA GLY A 149 5.32 6.22 -4.62
C GLY A 149 4.50 6.30 -5.91
N LEU A 150 3.65 7.32 -6.05
CA LEU A 150 2.88 7.56 -7.29
C LEU A 150 3.75 7.80 -8.51
N THR A 151 4.95 8.33 -8.35
CA THR A 151 5.88 8.59 -9.44
C THR A 151 6.80 7.40 -9.68
N VAL A 152 7.40 6.87 -8.64
CA VAL A 152 8.47 5.86 -8.74
C VAL A 152 7.92 4.49 -9.14
N LEU A 153 6.79 4.05 -8.56
CA LEU A 153 6.28 2.70 -8.84
C LEU A 153 5.82 2.50 -10.29
N PRO A 154 5.11 3.45 -10.95
CA PRO A 154 4.82 3.33 -12.37
C PRO A 154 6.08 3.29 -13.26
N ILE A 155 7.10 4.08 -12.93
CA ILE A 155 8.38 4.08 -13.67
C ILE A 155 9.08 2.73 -13.53
N LEU A 156 9.15 2.19 -12.32
CA LEU A 156 9.72 0.86 -12.08
C LEU A 156 8.90 -0.23 -12.78
N ALA A 157 7.57 -0.15 -12.72
CA ALA A 157 6.69 -1.07 -13.44
C ALA A 157 6.99 -1.06 -14.94
N PHE A 158 7.03 0.12 -15.54
CA PHE A 158 7.33 0.28 -16.95
C PHE A 158 8.68 -0.32 -17.33
N SER A 159 9.74 -0.01 -16.55
CA SER A 159 11.09 -0.53 -16.82
C SER A 159 11.15 -2.05 -16.76
N VAL A 160 10.45 -2.68 -15.79
CA VAL A 160 10.40 -4.14 -15.68
C VAL A 160 9.60 -4.77 -16.82
N ILE A 161 8.49 -4.14 -17.23
CA ILE A 161 7.65 -4.62 -18.33
C ILE A 161 8.42 -4.56 -19.65
N ASP A 162 9.16 -3.48 -19.89
CA ASP A 162 9.96 -3.27 -21.09
C ASP A 162 11.10 -4.29 -21.22
N MET A 163 11.74 -4.64 -20.09
CA MET A 163 12.86 -5.60 -20.06
C MET A 163 12.41 -7.06 -20.13
N TRP A 164 11.24 -7.40 -19.59
CA TRP A 164 10.75 -8.78 -19.50
C TRP A 164 9.29 -8.89 -19.97
N ASN A 165 8.34 -8.76 -19.04
CA ASN A 165 6.91 -8.83 -19.33
C ASN A 165 6.09 -8.24 -18.15
N TRP A 166 4.78 -8.05 -18.37
CA TRP A 166 3.87 -7.50 -17.38
C TRP A 166 3.67 -8.42 -16.14
N ARG A 167 3.77 -9.74 -16.30
CA ARG A 167 3.67 -10.68 -15.18
C ARG A 167 4.83 -10.50 -14.21
N THR A 168 6.05 -10.41 -14.74
CA THR A 168 7.24 -10.11 -13.95
C THR A 168 7.15 -8.72 -13.30
N GLY A 169 6.55 -7.74 -14.01
CA GLY A 169 6.27 -6.41 -13.47
C GLY A 169 5.42 -6.44 -12.21
N TRP A 170 4.27 -7.13 -12.25
CA TRP A 170 3.41 -7.30 -11.07
C TRP A 170 4.12 -8.03 -9.93
N PHE A 171 4.87 -9.10 -10.23
CA PHE A 171 5.63 -9.84 -9.23
C PHE A 171 6.69 -8.96 -8.56
N ALA A 172 7.47 -8.23 -9.34
CA ALA A 172 8.53 -7.35 -8.84
C ALA A 172 7.96 -6.23 -7.94
N ILE A 173 6.84 -5.60 -8.34
CA ILE A 173 6.16 -4.61 -7.49
C ILE A 173 5.64 -5.27 -6.21
N GLY A 174 5.06 -6.45 -6.29
CA GLY A 174 4.57 -7.18 -5.12
C GLY A 174 5.69 -7.45 -4.11
N VAL A 175 6.84 -7.94 -4.57
CA VAL A 175 8.03 -8.15 -3.72
C VAL A 175 8.53 -6.84 -3.11
N LEU A 176 8.64 -5.79 -3.91
CA LEU A 176 9.08 -4.47 -3.44
C LEU A 176 8.14 -3.92 -2.35
N VAL A 177 6.82 -4.03 -2.56
CA VAL A 177 5.80 -3.62 -1.58
C VAL A 177 5.93 -4.39 -0.28
N LEU A 178 6.17 -5.71 -0.34
CA LEU A 178 6.38 -6.53 0.86
C LEU A 178 7.65 -6.11 1.60
N LEU A 179 8.77 -5.94 0.90
CA LEU A 179 10.03 -5.57 1.53
C LEU A 179 9.99 -4.18 2.15
N VAL A 180 9.53 -3.18 1.40
CA VAL A 180 9.51 -1.79 1.86
C VAL A 180 8.38 -1.54 2.89
N GLY A 181 7.23 -2.16 2.71
CA GLY A 181 6.06 -1.88 3.55
C GLY A 181 5.97 -2.76 4.79
N VAL A 182 6.30 -4.06 4.70
CA VAL A 182 6.12 -4.99 5.84
C VAL A 182 7.27 -4.89 6.84
N ILE A 183 8.52 -4.95 6.35
CA ILE A 183 9.69 -5.05 7.23
C ILE A 183 9.76 -3.89 8.24
N PRO A 184 9.70 -2.60 7.83
CA PRO A 184 9.77 -1.50 8.80
C PRO A 184 8.59 -1.50 9.77
N ASN A 185 7.38 -1.79 9.28
CA ASN A 185 6.19 -1.74 10.12
C ASN A 185 6.16 -2.87 11.16
N VAL A 186 6.59 -4.07 10.82
CA VAL A 186 6.66 -5.20 11.76
C VAL A 186 7.77 -5.01 12.79
N ILE A 187 8.92 -4.43 12.40
CA ILE A 187 10.07 -4.29 13.30
C ILE A 187 9.90 -3.10 14.25
N PHE A 188 9.44 -1.96 13.74
CA PHE A 188 9.51 -0.69 14.47
C PHE A 188 8.17 -0.16 14.97
N MET A 189 7.02 -0.59 14.42
CA MET A 189 5.71 -0.12 14.86
C MET A 189 5.07 -0.95 15.99
N ILE A 190 5.85 -1.80 16.67
CA ILE A 190 5.35 -2.63 17.79
C ILE A 190 5.11 -1.79 19.05
N ARG A 191 5.80 -0.65 19.21
CA ARG A 191 5.70 0.19 20.39
C ARG A 191 4.47 1.10 20.37
N ARG A 192 3.85 1.21 21.54
CA ARG A 192 2.81 2.21 21.80
C ARG A 192 3.43 3.48 22.42
N PRO A 193 2.76 4.66 22.30
CA PRO A 193 3.23 5.90 22.92
C PRO A 193 3.37 5.83 24.44
N GLU A 194 2.71 4.86 25.04
CA GLU A 194 2.66 4.63 26.50
C GLU A 194 3.83 3.75 27.00
N ASP A 195 4.60 3.14 26.11
CA ASP A 195 5.77 2.30 26.45
C ASP A 195 7.07 3.16 26.53
#